data_1f3129d79f5b5ac8defd7d6d72f566ff
#
_entry.id   1f3129d79f5b5ac8defd7d6d72f566ff
#
_cell.length_a   1.000
_cell.length_b   1.000
_cell.length_c   1.000
_cell.angle_alpha   90.00
_cell.angle_beta   90.00
_cell.angle_gamma   90.00
#
_symmetry.space_group_name_H-M   'P 1'
#
loop_
_entity.id
_entity.type
_entity.pdbx_description
1 polymer ?
#
loop_
_entity_poly.entity_id
_entity_poly.type
_entity_poly.pdbx_seq_one_letter_code
_entity_poly.pdbx_strand_id
1 'polypeptide(L)'
;MQYPSSHFLPNAGIGTYNPVNHIGVWSESFKGNGSATTSPFTILEVNPKLDNQSEDVSNGTFGYVNTYDEETTKPTDKVQRRLAQNREAARKSRLRKKGYVQQLETSRLRLIQLEQELARTRQLGMYAGEGLRASQVGFSGAMNSGITAFEMEYGRWVEENKKQVIELRNALNAHQSDAELQTLVHKAMKHYFELFEIKATAAKADVFYLMSGMWKTTAERFFLWIGGFRPSELLKILVPQLDPLAENQLLDICNLRRSCQQAEDALSQGIDKLQEIVVDTLVAGQMDEGSCVPQITATMDKLGDLVSFVHQADHLRRETLNQMSLILTTHQTARGLLALGDYLERLRALSSLWATRPREAA
;
A
#
# COMPACT_ATOMS: atom_id res chain seq x y z
N MET A 1 67.28 -28.27 -0.91
CA MET A 1 65.99 -27.75 -0.49
C MET A 1 65.47 -26.87 -1.61
N GLN A 2 64.53 -27.41 -2.39
CA GLN A 2 63.99 -26.78 -3.58
C GLN A 2 62.60 -26.21 -3.21
N TYR A 3 62.38 -24.94 -3.50
CA TYR A 3 61.05 -24.33 -3.47
C TYR A 3 60.43 -24.43 -4.88
N PRO A 4 59.11 -24.77 -5.02
CA PRO A 4 58.46 -24.80 -6.31
C PRO A 4 57.92 -23.45 -6.71
N SER A 5 58.05 -23.17 -8.00
CA SER A 5 57.66 -21.96 -8.73
C SER A 5 56.17 -21.75 -8.74
N SER A 6 55.75 -20.51 -8.51
CA SER A 6 54.40 -20.01 -8.71
C SER A 6 54.10 -19.82 -10.21
N HIS A 7 53.10 -20.54 -10.74
CA HIS A 7 52.55 -20.32 -12.08
C HIS A 7 51.61 -19.10 -12.09
N PHE A 8 52.01 -18.09 -12.84
CA PHE A 8 51.11 -17.00 -13.26
C PHE A 8 50.07 -17.54 -14.24
N LEU A 9 48.80 -17.35 -13.97
CA LEU A 9 47.70 -17.54 -14.91
C LEU A 9 47.49 -16.25 -15.70
N PRO A 10 47.16 -16.31 -17.00
CA PRO A 10 47.02 -15.13 -17.84
C PRO A 10 45.68 -14.47 -17.65
N ASN A 11 45.73 -13.16 -17.77
CA ASN A 11 44.68 -12.15 -17.79
C ASN A 11 43.49 -12.57 -18.67
N ALA A 12 42.35 -12.87 -18.05
CA ALA A 12 41.06 -13.07 -18.75
C ALA A 12 40.51 -11.72 -19.14
N GLY A 13 40.31 -11.55 -20.44
CA GLY A 13 39.83 -10.34 -21.06
C GLY A 13 38.51 -9.82 -20.47
N ILE A 14 38.37 -8.49 -20.50
CA ILE A 14 37.20 -7.75 -20.19
C ILE A 14 36.10 -8.15 -21.19
N GLY A 15 35.26 -9.11 -20.78
CA GLY A 15 34.03 -9.46 -21.50
C GLY A 15 33.05 -8.33 -21.34
N THR A 16 32.60 -7.79 -22.46
CA THR A 16 31.50 -6.84 -22.53
C THR A 16 30.29 -7.38 -21.76
N TYR A 17 29.96 -6.73 -20.65
CA TYR A 17 28.83 -7.04 -19.82
C TYR A 17 27.54 -6.81 -20.61
N ASN A 18 26.80 -7.88 -20.90
CA ASN A 18 25.52 -7.80 -21.58
C ASN A 18 24.39 -7.89 -20.53
N PRO A 19 23.79 -6.76 -20.11
CA PRO A 19 22.89 -6.70 -18.94
C PRO A 19 21.58 -7.46 -19.14
N VAL A 20 21.20 -7.78 -20.37
CA VAL A 20 19.94 -8.45 -20.68
C VAL A 20 19.92 -9.92 -20.22
N ASN A 21 21.08 -10.57 -20.07
CA ASN A 21 21.16 -11.98 -19.69
C ASN A 21 21.02 -12.23 -18.17
N HIS A 22 21.17 -11.21 -17.32
CA HIS A 22 21.11 -11.39 -15.86
C HIS A 22 19.70 -11.55 -15.32
N ILE A 23 18.70 -10.98 -15.99
CA ILE A 23 17.27 -11.10 -15.60
C ILE A 23 16.72 -12.47 -16.03
N GLY A 24 17.22 -13.06 -17.12
CA GLY A 24 16.81 -14.39 -17.60
C GLY A 24 17.17 -15.54 -16.65
N VAL A 25 18.19 -15.39 -15.81
CA VAL A 25 18.64 -16.41 -14.83
C VAL A 25 17.62 -16.62 -13.70
N TRP A 26 16.76 -15.65 -13.42
CA TRP A 26 15.71 -15.74 -12.40
C TRP A 26 14.60 -16.75 -12.75
N SER A 27 14.32 -16.90 -14.06
CA SER A 27 13.31 -17.85 -14.55
C SER A 27 13.71 -19.32 -14.37
N GLU A 28 15.01 -19.62 -14.31
CA GLU A 28 15.49 -21.02 -14.20
C GLU A 28 15.63 -21.51 -12.76
N SER A 29 15.87 -20.62 -11.80
CA SER A 29 15.99 -20.99 -10.38
C SER A 29 14.67 -21.44 -9.75
N PHE A 30 13.52 -21.12 -10.36
CA PHE A 30 12.18 -21.48 -9.87
C PHE A 30 11.50 -22.63 -10.61
N LYS A 31 12.16 -23.27 -11.59
CA LYS A 31 11.66 -24.51 -12.19
C LYS A 31 11.93 -25.72 -11.30
N GLY A 32 11.32 -25.73 -10.12
CA GLY A 32 11.16 -26.93 -9.30
C GLY A 32 9.95 -27.73 -9.78
N ASN A 33 10.18 -28.95 -10.23
CA ASN A 33 9.27 -30.02 -10.60
C ASN A 33 7.83 -29.87 -10.08
N GLY A 34 6.87 -29.74 -10.98
CA GLY A 34 5.43 -29.81 -10.65
C GLY A 34 4.60 -29.93 -11.91
N SER A 35 4.16 -31.14 -12.17
CA SER A 35 3.29 -31.59 -13.26
C SER A 35 2.04 -30.73 -13.44
N ALA A 36 1.73 -30.43 -14.70
CA ALA A 36 0.52 -29.70 -15.13
C ALA A 36 -0.75 -30.52 -14.88
N THR A 37 -1.76 -29.90 -14.26
CA THR A 37 -3.16 -30.25 -14.44
C THR A 37 -3.97 -29.00 -14.64
N THR A 38 -4.47 -28.86 -15.86
CA THR A 38 -5.45 -27.89 -16.32
C THR A 38 -6.82 -28.16 -15.70
N SER A 39 -7.46 -27.14 -15.14
CA SER A 39 -8.90 -27.10 -14.95
C SER A 39 -9.45 -25.69 -15.20
N PRO A 40 -10.56 -25.58 -15.98
CA PRO A 40 -11.08 -24.28 -16.41
C PRO A 40 -12.00 -23.68 -15.35
N PHE A 41 -11.74 -22.44 -14.96
CA PHE A 41 -12.64 -21.67 -14.10
C PHE A 41 -13.78 -21.08 -14.94
N THR A 42 -14.99 -21.55 -14.66
CA THR A 42 -16.24 -20.99 -15.16
C THR A 42 -16.58 -19.72 -14.35
N ILE A 43 -16.69 -18.61 -15.03
CA ILE A 43 -17.15 -17.33 -14.46
C ILE A 43 -18.66 -17.45 -14.21
N LEU A 44 -19.08 -17.38 -12.97
CA LEU A 44 -20.47 -17.17 -12.58
C LEU A 44 -20.75 -15.67 -12.52
N GLU A 45 -21.46 -15.18 -13.49
CA GLU A 45 -22.10 -13.87 -13.52
C GLU A 45 -23.18 -13.81 -12.44
N VAL A 46 -22.99 -13.00 -11.39
CA VAL A 46 -24.04 -12.70 -10.43
C VAL A 46 -24.63 -11.32 -10.76
N ASN A 47 -25.84 -11.38 -11.29
CA ASN A 47 -26.67 -10.22 -11.55
C ASN A 47 -27.42 -9.83 -10.26
N PRO A 48 -27.25 -8.63 -9.67
CA PRO A 48 -28.11 -8.18 -8.60
C PRO A 48 -29.35 -7.51 -9.18
N LYS A 49 -30.50 -8.17 -9.03
CA LYS A 49 -31.81 -7.54 -9.19
C LYS A 49 -32.01 -6.52 -8.08
N LEU A 50 -32.15 -5.27 -8.48
CA LEU A 50 -32.59 -4.16 -7.65
C LEU A 50 -34.13 -4.25 -7.52
N ASP A 51 -34.63 -4.59 -6.34
CA ASP A 51 -36.03 -4.35 -5.99
C ASP A 51 -36.16 -2.94 -5.41
N ASN A 52 -36.75 -2.08 -6.22
CA ASN A 52 -37.18 -0.73 -5.85
C ASN A 52 -38.55 -0.85 -5.15
N GLN A 53 -38.60 -0.62 -3.86
CA GLN A 53 -39.83 -0.18 -3.18
C GLN A 53 -39.64 1.27 -2.76
N SER A 54 -40.19 2.14 -3.61
CA SER A 54 -40.40 3.55 -3.32
C SER A 54 -41.63 3.69 -2.43
N GLU A 55 -41.46 4.17 -1.21
CA GLU A 55 -42.57 4.74 -0.47
C GLU A 55 -42.63 6.25 -0.73
N ASP A 56 -43.61 6.62 -1.51
CA ASP A 56 -44.05 7.95 -1.86
C ASP A 56 -44.53 8.73 -0.61
N VAL A 57 -43.83 9.80 -0.24
CA VAL A 57 -44.36 10.82 0.65
C VAL A 57 -44.85 11.97 -0.20
N SER A 58 -46.10 11.86 -0.58
CA SER A 58 -46.87 12.86 -1.28
C SER A 58 -46.96 14.17 -0.51
N ASN A 59 -46.46 15.24 -1.11
CA ASN A 59 -46.62 16.62 -0.71
C ASN A 59 -47.93 17.14 -1.32
N GLY A 60 -49.00 17.19 -0.52
CA GLY A 60 -50.32 17.61 -0.96
C GLY A 60 -50.47 19.12 -1.05
N THR A 61 -50.53 19.61 -2.25
CA THR A 61 -50.91 20.97 -2.63
C THR A 61 -52.42 21.19 -2.40
N PHE A 62 -52.74 22.37 -1.85
CA PHE A 62 -54.12 22.89 -1.66
C PHE A 62 -54.93 22.91 -2.95
N GLY A 63 -56.05 22.21 -2.95
CA GLY A 63 -57.13 22.37 -3.90
C GLY A 63 -58.44 22.60 -3.18
N TYR A 64 -59.03 23.79 -3.40
CA TYR A 64 -60.39 24.21 -2.94
C TYR A 64 -61.43 23.52 -3.79
N VAL A 65 -62.29 22.68 -3.17
CA VAL A 65 -63.59 22.32 -3.75
C VAL A 65 -64.64 22.36 -2.64
N ASN A 66 -65.57 23.31 -2.78
CA ASN A 66 -66.80 23.37 -2.03
C ASN A 66 -67.79 22.27 -2.47
N THR A 67 -68.21 21.46 -1.52
CA THR A 67 -69.53 20.79 -1.62
C THR A 67 -70.17 20.79 -0.23
N TYR A 68 -71.33 21.42 -0.19
CA TYR A 68 -72.18 21.42 0.97
C TYR A 68 -72.80 20.03 1.15
N ASP A 69 -72.67 19.47 2.36
CA ASP A 69 -73.65 18.59 2.94
C ASP A 69 -73.56 18.67 4.48
N GLU A 70 -74.76 18.88 5.02
CA GLU A 70 -75.09 19.08 6.42
C GLU A 70 -74.95 17.76 7.18
N GLU A 71 -74.04 17.73 8.20
CA GLU A 71 -74.33 17.02 9.44
C GLU A 71 -73.44 17.53 10.61
N THR A 72 -74.12 17.96 11.63
CA THR A 72 -73.68 18.62 12.86
C THR A 72 -72.90 17.63 13.74
N THR A 73 -71.60 17.75 13.76
CA THR A 73 -70.76 17.31 14.90
C THR A 73 -69.47 18.16 14.99
N LYS A 74 -69.52 19.06 15.99
CA LYS A 74 -68.48 19.93 16.56
C LYS A 74 -67.14 20.01 15.83
N PRO A 75 -66.83 21.02 15.00
CA PRO A 75 -65.55 21.22 14.32
C PRO A 75 -64.40 21.54 15.27
N THR A 76 -64.68 21.93 16.52
CA THR A 76 -63.67 22.26 17.55
C THR A 76 -62.84 21.05 18.05
N ASP A 77 -63.41 19.87 18.10
CA ASP A 77 -62.75 18.69 18.65
C ASP A 77 -61.72 18.10 17.69
N LYS A 78 -61.98 18.13 16.37
CA LYS A 78 -61.06 17.70 15.33
C LYS A 78 -59.83 18.60 15.19
N VAL A 79 -60.02 19.92 15.33
CA VAL A 79 -58.94 20.90 15.31
C VAL A 79 -58.07 20.78 16.58
N GLN A 80 -58.69 20.64 17.75
CA GLN A 80 -57.96 20.45 19.00
C GLN A 80 -57.12 19.14 18.99
N ARG A 81 -57.65 18.06 18.43
CA ARG A 81 -56.94 16.78 18.30
C ARG A 81 -55.75 16.91 17.37
N ARG A 82 -55.87 17.59 16.23
CA ARG A 82 -54.74 17.89 15.32
C ARG A 82 -53.67 18.75 15.98
N LEU A 83 -54.04 19.77 16.71
CA LEU A 83 -53.14 20.64 17.44
C LEU A 83 -52.39 19.85 18.55
N ALA A 84 -53.07 18.97 19.26
CA ALA A 84 -52.46 18.10 20.26
C ALA A 84 -51.44 17.15 19.63
N GLN A 85 -51.77 16.50 18.50
CA GLN A 85 -50.88 15.63 17.75
C GLN A 85 -49.65 16.39 17.23
N ASN A 86 -49.83 17.59 16.68
CA ASN A 86 -48.73 18.44 16.20
C ASN A 86 -47.79 18.85 17.34
N ARG A 87 -48.36 19.21 18.52
CA ARG A 87 -47.55 19.55 19.71
C ARG A 87 -46.73 18.32 20.20
N GLU A 88 -47.33 17.15 20.20
CA GLU A 88 -46.65 15.93 20.60
C GLU A 88 -45.56 15.53 19.60
N ALA A 89 -45.82 15.62 18.28
CA ALA A 89 -44.81 15.37 17.24
C ALA A 89 -43.63 16.33 17.36
N ALA A 90 -43.91 17.64 17.56
CA ALA A 90 -42.89 18.66 17.76
C ALA A 90 -42.05 18.39 19.03
N ARG A 91 -42.69 17.94 20.13
CA ARG A 91 -42.01 17.56 21.36
C ARG A 91 -41.09 16.35 21.14
N LYS A 92 -41.56 15.29 20.47
CA LYS A 92 -40.77 14.10 20.12
C LYS A 92 -39.60 14.47 19.22
N SER A 93 -39.78 15.35 18.25
CA SER A 93 -38.72 15.84 17.36
C SER A 93 -37.61 16.56 18.14
N ARG A 94 -38.01 17.49 19.05
CA ARG A 94 -37.06 18.21 19.90
C ARG A 94 -36.29 17.28 20.84
N LEU A 95 -36.95 16.26 21.41
CA LEU A 95 -36.29 15.27 22.26
C LEU A 95 -35.26 14.42 21.47
N ARG A 96 -35.64 13.98 20.26
CA ARG A 96 -34.69 13.27 19.37
C ARG A 96 -33.48 14.13 19.02
N LYS A 97 -33.73 15.41 18.64
CA LYS A 97 -32.63 16.33 18.34
C LYS A 97 -31.72 16.56 19.55
N LYS A 98 -32.28 16.70 20.76
CA LYS A 98 -31.52 16.87 21.98
C LYS A 98 -30.68 15.61 22.28
N GLY A 99 -31.25 14.40 22.14
CA GLY A 99 -30.53 13.13 22.31
C GLY A 99 -29.40 12.98 21.32
N TYR A 100 -29.61 13.32 20.06
CA TYR A 100 -28.59 13.29 19.00
C TYR A 100 -27.41 14.24 19.31
N VAL A 101 -27.72 15.48 19.73
CA VAL A 101 -26.68 16.44 20.13
C VAL A 101 -25.87 15.93 21.33
N GLN A 102 -26.54 15.38 22.36
CA GLN A 102 -25.85 14.80 23.51
C GLN A 102 -24.93 13.61 23.10
N GLN A 103 -25.39 12.76 22.21
CA GLN A 103 -24.59 11.66 21.70
C GLN A 103 -23.36 12.16 20.91
N LEU A 104 -23.53 13.19 20.10
CA LEU A 104 -22.43 13.84 19.37
C LEU A 104 -21.39 14.46 20.31
N GLU A 105 -21.83 15.18 21.34
CA GLU A 105 -20.96 15.77 22.36
C GLU A 105 -20.18 14.70 23.13
N THR A 106 -20.87 13.62 23.52
CA THR A 106 -20.23 12.48 24.21
C THR A 106 -19.18 11.81 23.32
N SER A 107 -19.48 11.59 22.02
CA SER A 107 -18.54 11.04 21.06
C SER A 107 -17.34 11.95 20.85
N ARG A 108 -17.55 13.27 20.79
CA ARG A 108 -16.48 14.27 20.68
C ARG A 108 -15.56 14.26 21.89
N LEU A 109 -16.11 14.21 23.12
CA LEU A 109 -15.32 14.13 24.34
C LEU A 109 -14.49 12.84 24.38
N ARG A 110 -15.06 11.71 23.94
CA ARG A 110 -14.35 10.44 23.87
C ARG A 110 -13.21 10.47 22.85
N LEU A 111 -13.38 11.13 21.69
CA LEU A 111 -12.30 11.35 20.72
C LEU A 111 -11.15 12.17 21.32
N ILE A 112 -11.46 13.29 22.00
CA ILE A 112 -10.45 14.12 22.66
C ILE A 112 -9.69 13.31 23.73
N GLN A 113 -10.41 12.49 24.50
CA GLN A 113 -9.78 11.63 25.50
C GLN A 113 -8.84 10.60 24.86
N LEU A 114 -9.28 9.92 23.79
CA LEU A 114 -8.44 8.97 23.05
C LEU A 114 -7.22 9.65 22.40
N GLU A 115 -7.38 10.86 21.88
CA GLU A 115 -6.25 11.65 21.35
C GLU A 115 -5.24 11.99 22.43
N GLN A 116 -5.70 12.36 23.64
CA GLN A 116 -4.84 12.64 24.79
C GLN A 116 -4.12 11.37 25.29
N GLU A 117 -4.81 10.23 25.36
CA GLU A 117 -4.20 8.95 25.71
C GLU A 117 -3.15 8.54 24.68
N LEU A 118 -3.43 8.73 23.39
CA LEU A 118 -2.50 8.44 22.31
C LEU A 118 -1.27 9.35 22.35
N ALA A 119 -1.46 10.65 22.64
CA ALA A 119 -0.36 11.60 22.86
C ALA A 119 0.48 11.22 24.08
N ARG A 120 -0.18 10.82 25.19
CA ARG A 120 0.51 10.38 26.43
C ARG A 120 1.29 9.10 26.20
N THR A 121 0.71 8.12 25.47
CA THR A 121 1.39 6.87 25.13
C THR A 121 2.60 7.12 24.24
N ARG A 122 2.50 8.05 23.29
CA ARG A 122 3.64 8.50 22.46
C ARG A 122 4.74 9.16 23.30
N GLN A 123 4.37 10.03 24.26
CA GLN A 123 5.34 10.66 25.16
C GLN A 123 6.00 9.61 26.08
N LEU A 124 5.24 8.68 26.66
CA LEU A 124 5.79 7.59 27.48
C LEU A 124 6.71 6.67 26.66
N GLY A 125 6.39 6.40 25.38
CA GLY A 125 7.26 5.65 24.47
C GLY A 125 8.57 6.36 24.18
N MET A 126 8.60 7.69 24.13
CA MET A 126 9.83 8.50 23.98
C MET A 126 10.69 8.53 25.25
N TYR A 127 10.09 8.49 26.45
CA TYR A 127 10.82 8.49 27.73
C TYR A 127 11.21 7.09 28.23
N ALA A 128 10.58 6.03 27.73
CA ALA A 128 10.92 4.65 28.12
C ALA A 128 12.19 4.10 27.44
N GLY A 129 12.82 4.87 26.57
CA GLY A 129 14.06 4.49 25.88
C GLY A 129 15.31 4.42 26.77
N GLU A 130 15.28 4.88 28.03
CA GLU A 130 16.50 5.01 28.84
C GLU A 130 16.48 4.39 30.25
N GLY A 131 15.48 3.63 30.62
CA GLY A 131 15.51 3.13 31.99
C GLY A 131 14.51 2.11 32.45
N LEU A 132 14.37 0.95 31.80
CA LEU A 132 13.83 -0.25 32.47
C LEU A 132 14.21 -1.53 31.70
N ARG A 133 15.46 -1.96 31.90
CA ARG A 133 15.80 -3.38 31.84
C ARG A 133 15.20 -4.04 33.05
N ALA A 134 14.14 -4.77 32.89
CA ALA A 134 13.90 -6.03 33.59
C ALA A 134 12.56 -6.68 33.21
N SER A 135 12.69 -7.89 32.68
CA SER A 135 11.78 -9.02 32.89
C SER A 135 10.35 -8.98 32.35
N GLN A 136 10.16 -9.78 31.33
CA GLN A 136 8.96 -10.57 31.08
C GLN A 136 7.81 -9.95 30.24
N VAL A 137 8.14 -9.21 29.14
CA VAL A 137 7.34 -9.17 27.90
C VAL A 137 8.30 -8.93 26.71
N GLY A 138 9.22 -9.83 26.51
CA GLY A 138 10.41 -9.60 25.66
C GLY A 138 10.17 -9.65 24.14
N PHE A 139 9.02 -10.09 23.63
CA PHE A 139 8.84 -10.28 22.20
C PHE A 139 8.07 -9.12 21.52
N SER A 140 7.08 -8.55 22.18
CA SER A 140 6.27 -7.46 21.62
C SER A 140 6.99 -6.10 21.64
N GLY A 141 7.86 -5.84 22.61
CA GLY A 141 8.55 -4.55 22.76
C GLY A 141 9.64 -4.30 21.73
N ALA A 142 10.37 -5.35 21.34
CA ALA A 142 11.45 -5.24 20.35
C ALA A 142 10.91 -5.08 18.92
N MET A 143 9.80 -5.75 18.58
CA MET A 143 9.12 -5.61 17.28
C MET A 143 8.54 -4.21 17.14
N ASN A 144 7.88 -3.66 18.16
CA ASN A 144 7.37 -2.28 18.14
C ASN A 144 8.48 -1.23 17.97
N SER A 145 9.66 -1.45 18.56
CA SER A 145 10.81 -0.56 18.43
C SER A 145 11.32 -0.52 16.98
N GLY A 146 11.44 -1.67 16.30
CA GLY A 146 11.89 -1.75 14.92
C GLY A 146 10.91 -1.10 13.94
N ILE A 147 9.62 -1.29 14.13
CA ILE A 147 8.58 -0.67 13.30
C ILE A 147 8.52 0.83 13.52
N THR A 148 8.57 1.31 14.77
CA THR A 148 8.60 2.75 15.05
C THR A 148 9.83 3.43 14.43
N ALA A 149 11.00 2.80 14.49
CA ALA A 149 12.21 3.30 13.83
C ALA A 149 12.01 3.38 12.31
N PHE A 150 11.45 2.33 11.71
CA PHE A 150 11.12 2.31 10.27
C PHE A 150 10.16 3.43 9.88
N GLU A 151 9.08 3.67 10.63
CA GLU A 151 8.10 4.73 10.33
C GLU A 151 8.75 6.12 10.38
N MET A 152 9.65 6.35 11.34
CA MET A 152 10.40 7.61 11.44
C MET A 152 11.37 7.80 10.27
N GLU A 153 12.10 6.75 9.89
CA GLU A 153 13.04 6.79 8.75
C GLU A 153 12.30 6.95 7.43
N TYR A 154 11.19 6.23 7.25
CA TYR A 154 10.33 6.37 6.08
C TYR A 154 9.73 7.77 5.98
N GLY A 155 9.29 8.35 7.09
CA GLY A 155 8.80 9.73 7.13
C GLY A 155 9.86 10.74 6.66
N ARG A 156 11.10 10.61 7.13
CA ARG A 156 12.24 11.43 6.65
C ARG A 156 12.54 11.21 5.18
N TRP A 157 12.51 9.95 4.74
CA TRP A 157 12.70 9.58 3.34
C TRP A 157 11.66 10.28 2.44
N VAL A 158 10.39 10.28 2.83
CA VAL A 158 9.29 10.93 2.08
C VAL A 158 9.52 12.43 1.95
N GLU A 159 9.92 13.11 3.03
CA GLU A 159 10.17 14.55 3.00
C GLU A 159 11.39 14.92 2.14
N GLU A 160 12.46 14.11 2.21
CA GLU A 160 13.63 14.32 1.35
C GLU A 160 13.31 14.01 -0.12
N ASN A 161 12.52 12.97 -0.39
CA ASN A 161 12.06 12.65 -1.75
C ASN A 161 11.29 13.81 -2.38
N LYS A 162 10.41 14.48 -1.63
CA LYS A 162 9.68 15.67 -2.10
C LYS A 162 10.65 16.79 -2.50
N LYS A 163 11.68 17.05 -1.70
CA LYS A 163 12.70 18.07 -2.03
C LYS A 163 13.44 17.72 -3.32
N GLN A 164 13.86 16.46 -3.46
CA GLN A 164 14.58 16.01 -4.65
C GLN A 164 13.72 16.08 -5.92
N VAL A 165 12.42 15.77 -5.83
CA VAL A 165 11.46 15.94 -6.94
C VAL A 165 11.37 17.42 -7.35
N ILE A 166 11.34 18.36 -6.40
CA ILE A 166 11.34 19.80 -6.69
C ILE A 166 12.67 20.23 -7.32
N GLU A 167 13.81 19.75 -6.79
CA GLU A 167 15.14 20.03 -7.34
C GLU A 167 15.25 19.55 -8.81
N LEU A 168 14.84 18.31 -9.11
CA LEU A 168 14.81 17.75 -10.47
C LEU A 168 13.90 18.57 -11.40
N ARG A 169 12.70 18.96 -10.92
CA ARG A 169 11.78 19.79 -11.70
C ARG A 169 12.37 21.14 -12.05
N ASN A 170 13.00 21.80 -11.08
CA ASN A 170 13.65 23.09 -11.28
C ASN A 170 14.85 22.97 -12.25
N ALA A 171 15.67 21.93 -12.11
CA ALA A 171 16.81 21.67 -12.98
C ALA A 171 16.38 21.43 -14.43
N LEU A 172 15.32 20.63 -14.64
CA LEU A 172 14.77 20.39 -15.97
C LEU A 172 14.18 21.66 -16.60
N ASN A 173 13.47 22.48 -15.81
CA ASN A 173 12.89 23.76 -16.30
C ASN A 173 13.95 24.82 -16.58
N ALA A 174 15.03 24.84 -15.81
CA ALA A 174 16.14 25.77 -16.00
C ALA A 174 17.12 25.32 -17.10
N HIS A 175 16.88 24.19 -17.75
CA HIS A 175 17.78 23.60 -18.77
C HIS A 175 19.22 23.52 -18.28
N GLN A 176 19.43 23.03 -17.05
CA GLN A 176 20.75 22.85 -16.46
C GLN A 176 21.63 21.91 -17.31
N SER A 177 22.94 22.02 -17.13
CA SER A 177 23.91 21.18 -17.86
C SER A 177 23.73 19.68 -17.55
N ASP A 178 24.07 18.82 -18.49
CA ASP A 178 23.99 17.36 -18.30
C ASP A 178 24.77 16.88 -17.08
N ALA A 179 25.91 17.50 -16.74
CA ALA A 179 26.72 17.14 -15.58
C ALA A 179 26.00 17.44 -14.26
N GLU A 180 25.34 18.61 -14.16
CA GLU A 180 24.55 18.97 -12.98
C GLU A 180 23.32 18.05 -12.85
N LEU A 181 22.63 17.81 -13.97
CA LEU A 181 21.48 16.91 -14.02
C LEU A 181 21.86 15.48 -13.64
N GLN A 182 23.02 14.98 -14.12
CA GLN A 182 23.55 13.67 -13.75
C GLN A 182 23.78 13.53 -12.24
N THR A 183 24.27 14.59 -11.60
CA THR A 183 24.46 14.60 -10.14
C THR A 183 23.14 14.46 -9.41
N LEU A 184 22.09 15.18 -9.84
CA LEU A 184 20.76 15.09 -9.26
C LEU A 184 20.11 13.72 -9.49
N VAL A 185 20.25 13.16 -10.69
CA VAL A 185 19.79 11.80 -11.03
C VAL A 185 20.46 10.78 -10.12
N HIS A 186 21.79 10.85 -9.96
CA HIS A 186 22.51 9.94 -9.07
C HIS A 186 22.05 10.06 -7.61
N LYS A 187 21.86 11.30 -7.11
CA LYS A 187 21.34 11.57 -5.77
C LYS A 187 19.95 10.93 -5.60
N ALA A 188 19.04 11.13 -6.55
CA ALA A 188 17.69 10.59 -6.51
C ALA A 188 17.66 9.05 -6.58
N MET A 189 18.46 8.45 -7.47
CA MET A 189 18.60 6.99 -7.55
C MET A 189 19.08 6.39 -6.23
N LYS A 190 20.14 6.97 -5.65
CA LYS A 190 20.69 6.55 -4.36
C LYS A 190 19.61 6.63 -3.25
N HIS A 191 18.81 7.67 -3.25
CA HIS A 191 17.73 7.85 -2.28
C HIS A 191 16.67 6.74 -2.37
N TYR A 192 16.29 6.28 -3.59
CA TYR A 192 15.44 5.09 -3.73
C TYR A 192 16.10 3.82 -3.22
N PHE A 193 17.42 3.66 -3.41
CA PHE A 193 18.14 2.50 -2.91
C PHE A 193 18.22 2.48 -1.38
N GLU A 194 18.37 3.64 -0.75
CA GLU A 194 18.28 3.80 0.71
C GLU A 194 16.92 3.34 1.25
N LEU A 195 15.82 3.64 0.55
CA LEU A 195 14.50 3.11 0.92
C LEU A 195 14.48 1.58 0.97
N PHE A 196 15.11 0.91 0.00
CA PHE A 196 15.14 -0.55 -0.03
C PHE A 196 15.96 -1.13 1.13
N GLU A 197 17.02 -0.46 1.57
CA GLU A 197 17.80 -0.86 2.76
C GLU A 197 17.00 -0.68 4.07
N ILE A 198 16.30 0.46 4.20
CA ILE A 198 15.39 0.72 5.34
C ILE A 198 14.31 -0.37 5.41
N LYS A 199 13.72 -0.73 4.27
CA LYS A 199 12.73 -1.81 4.17
C LYS A 199 13.32 -3.18 4.51
N ALA A 200 14.54 -3.47 4.08
CA ALA A 200 15.22 -4.73 4.39
C ALA A 200 15.40 -4.91 5.91
N THR A 201 15.70 -3.83 6.63
CA THR A 201 15.79 -3.83 8.09
C THR A 201 14.42 -4.02 8.74
N ALA A 202 13.39 -3.32 8.24
CA ALA A 202 12.02 -3.43 8.73
C ALA A 202 11.43 -4.83 8.51
N ALA A 203 11.71 -5.46 7.37
CA ALA A 203 11.26 -6.82 7.06
C ALA A 203 11.75 -7.86 8.08
N LYS A 204 12.94 -7.69 8.63
CA LYS A 204 13.47 -8.55 9.70
C LYS A 204 12.78 -8.33 11.03
N ALA A 205 12.27 -7.12 11.29
CA ALA A 205 11.53 -6.81 12.51
C ALA A 205 10.08 -7.32 12.42
N ASP A 206 9.38 -6.99 11.34
CA ASP A 206 8.00 -7.44 11.06
C ASP A 206 7.72 -7.40 9.55
N VAL A 207 7.87 -8.54 8.91
CA VAL A 207 7.60 -8.69 7.47
C VAL A 207 6.12 -8.50 7.14
N PHE A 208 5.21 -8.89 8.02
CA PHE A 208 3.77 -8.75 7.81
C PHE A 208 3.34 -7.28 7.80
N TYR A 209 3.87 -6.49 8.74
CA TYR A 209 3.66 -5.04 8.75
C TYR A 209 4.11 -4.39 7.43
N LEU A 210 5.29 -4.77 6.95
CA LEU A 210 5.82 -4.24 5.70
C LEU A 210 4.99 -4.65 4.48
N MET A 211 4.59 -5.93 4.40
CA MET A 211 3.80 -6.47 3.29
C MET A 211 2.36 -5.95 3.31
N SER A 212 1.76 -5.74 4.47
CA SER A 212 0.40 -5.18 4.60
C SER A 212 0.28 -3.74 4.07
N GLY A 213 1.40 -3.02 3.99
CA GLY A 213 1.44 -1.62 3.56
C GLY A 213 0.80 -0.65 4.56
N MET A 214 0.67 -1.02 5.84
CA MET A 214 0.09 -0.13 6.87
C MET A 214 0.86 1.19 7.02
N TRP A 215 2.11 1.22 6.63
CA TRP A 215 2.98 2.38 6.56
C TRP A 215 2.75 3.30 5.35
N LYS A 216 1.87 2.90 4.43
CA LYS A 216 1.49 3.66 3.23
C LYS A 216 0.07 4.20 3.32
N THR A 217 -0.22 5.22 2.51
CA THR A 217 -1.58 5.75 2.37
C THR A 217 -2.52 4.75 1.69
N THR A 218 -3.83 4.95 1.81
CA THR A 218 -4.84 4.01 1.30
C THR A 218 -4.75 3.77 -0.21
N ALA A 219 -4.53 4.81 -1.01
CA ALA A 219 -4.38 4.67 -2.45
C ALA A 219 -3.04 4.02 -2.83
N GLU A 220 -1.93 4.36 -2.15
CA GLU A 220 -0.66 3.65 -2.36
C GLU A 220 -0.77 2.16 -2.04
N ARG A 221 -1.55 1.80 -1.00
CA ARG A 221 -1.79 0.41 -0.60
C ARG A 221 -2.58 -0.39 -1.63
N PHE A 222 -3.51 0.25 -2.33
CA PHE A 222 -4.29 -0.41 -3.38
C PHE A 222 -3.40 -0.92 -4.53
N PHE A 223 -2.28 -0.23 -4.82
CA PHE A 223 -1.31 -0.62 -5.84
C PHE A 223 -0.07 -1.34 -5.29
N LEU A 224 -0.14 -1.78 -4.03
CA LEU A 224 0.99 -2.41 -3.37
C LEU A 224 1.22 -3.83 -3.92
N TRP A 225 2.48 -4.15 -4.19
CA TRP A 225 2.94 -5.48 -4.54
C TRP A 225 4.19 -5.82 -3.73
N ILE A 226 4.16 -6.85 -2.93
CA ILE A 226 5.24 -7.32 -2.05
C ILE A 226 6.00 -6.14 -1.39
N GLY A 227 5.31 -5.37 -0.55
CA GLY A 227 5.87 -4.25 0.20
C GLY A 227 6.34 -3.04 -0.62
N GLY A 228 5.92 -2.86 -1.88
CA GLY A 228 6.32 -1.71 -2.70
C GLY A 228 5.57 -1.60 -4.02
N PHE A 229 6.08 -0.81 -4.95
CA PHE A 229 5.52 -0.70 -6.30
C PHE A 229 5.86 -1.93 -7.15
N ARG A 230 5.02 -2.23 -8.14
CA ARG A 230 5.23 -3.27 -9.13
C ARG A 230 6.06 -2.70 -10.30
N PRO A 231 7.27 -3.22 -10.56
CA PRO A 231 8.17 -2.66 -11.57
C PRO A 231 7.59 -2.56 -12.98
N SER A 232 6.90 -3.60 -13.45
CA SER A 232 6.30 -3.63 -14.79
C SER A 232 5.20 -2.58 -14.98
N GLU A 233 4.39 -2.33 -13.92
CA GLU A 233 3.36 -1.29 -13.93
C GLU A 233 3.98 0.11 -13.84
N LEU A 234 5.06 0.26 -13.07
CA LEU A 234 5.80 1.51 -13.03
C LEU A 234 6.33 1.88 -14.41
N LEU A 235 6.98 0.95 -15.12
CA LEU A 235 7.46 1.19 -16.49
C LEU A 235 6.35 1.65 -17.42
N LYS A 236 5.15 1.05 -17.33
CA LYS A 236 3.98 1.45 -18.12
C LYS A 236 3.53 2.90 -17.84
N ILE A 237 3.65 3.34 -16.57
CA ILE A 237 3.30 4.70 -16.17
C ILE A 237 4.36 5.70 -16.64
N LEU A 238 5.64 5.33 -16.60
CA LEU A 238 6.74 6.23 -16.91
C LEU A 238 6.92 6.47 -18.43
N VAL A 239 6.79 5.43 -19.25
CA VAL A 239 7.06 5.50 -20.70
C VAL A 239 6.40 6.71 -21.40
N PRO A 240 5.12 7.02 -21.19
CA PRO A 240 4.49 8.18 -21.82
C PRO A 240 5.08 9.54 -21.43
N GLN A 241 5.87 9.58 -20.33
CA GLN A 241 6.50 10.80 -19.83
C GLN A 241 7.92 11.01 -20.36
N LEU A 242 8.47 10.02 -21.10
CA LEU A 242 9.86 9.98 -21.53
C LEU A 242 10.09 10.49 -22.96
N ASP A 243 9.01 10.81 -23.68
CA ASP A 243 9.10 11.29 -25.07
C ASP A 243 10.05 12.49 -25.23
N PRO A 244 10.86 12.52 -26.33
CA PRO A 244 10.95 11.51 -27.39
C PRO A 244 11.85 10.32 -27.00
N LEU A 245 11.42 9.11 -27.34
CA LEU A 245 12.19 7.87 -27.21
C LEU A 245 12.64 7.40 -28.61
N ALA A 246 13.89 6.94 -28.72
CA ALA A 246 14.37 6.27 -29.92
C ALA A 246 13.75 4.84 -30.00
N GLU A 247 13.64 4.28 -31.20
CA GLU A 247 13.05 2.95 -31.41
C GLU A 247 13.77 1.86 -30.62
N ASN A 248 15.11 1.90 -30.54
CA ASN A 248 15.91 0.98 -29.75
C ASN A 248 15.60 1.12 -28.25
N GLN A 249 15.48 2.34 -27.73
CA GLN A 249 15.11 2.57 -26.32
C GLN A 249 13.72 2.00 -26.01
N LEU A 250 12.76 2.21 -26.91
CA LEU A 250 11.41 1.68 -26.74
C LEU A 250 11.41 0.15 -26.73
N LEU A 251 12.18 -0.49 -27.62
CA LEU A 251 12.33 -1.94 -27.65
C LEU A 251 12.96 -2.47 -26.36
N ASP A 252 14.04 -1.83 -25.89
CA ASP A 252 14.74 -2.22 -24.66
C ASP A 252 13.84 -2.08 -23.43
N ILE A 253 13.06 -1.01 -23.33
CA ILE A 253 12.08 -0.81 -22.27
C ILE A 253 10.96 -1.86 -22.33
N CYS A 254 10.48 -2.22 -23.52
CA CYS A 254 9.50 -3.29 -23.69
C CYS A 254 10.04 -4.65 -23.25
N ASN A 255 11.29 -4.95 -23.57
CA ASN A 255 11.97 -6.16 -23.13
C ASN A 255 12.17 -6.18 -21.61
N LEU A 256 12.64 -5.07 -21.04
CA LEU A 256 12.78 -4.91 -19.59
C LEU A 256 11.45 -5.13 -18.89
N ARG A 257 10.37 -4.52 -19.37
CA ARG A 257 9.03 -4.70 -18.80
C ARG A 257 8.57 -6.16 -18.81
N ARG A 258 8.80 -6.87 -19.94
CA ARG A 258 8.47 -8.31 -20.04
C ARG A 258 9.26 -9.14 -19.05
N SER A 259 10.56 -8.86 -18.90
CA SER A 259 11.42 -9.56 -17.93
C SER A 259 10.98 -9.27 -16.50
N CYS A 260 10.61 -8.03 -16.18
CA CYS A 260 10.02 -7.68 -14.88
C CYS A 260 8.74 -8.46 -14.62
N GLN A 261 7.80 -8.54 -15.57
CA GLN A 261 6.57 -9.30 -15.42
C GLN A 261 6.83 -10.78 -15.13
N GLN A 262 7.76 -11.41 -15.84
CA GLN A 262 8.12 -12.81 -15.58
C GLN A 262 8.67 -13.03 -14.17
N ALA A 263 9.54 -12.12 -13.69
CA ALA A 263 10.07 -12.18 -12.34
C ALA A 263 8.99 -11.92 -11.27
N GLU A 264 8.11 -10.95 -11.51
CA GLU A 264 6.96 -10.63 -10.64
C GLU A 264 6.01 -11.82 -10.50
N ASP A 265 5.68 -12.47 -11.62
CA ASP A 265 4.80 -13.64 -11.62
C ASP A 265 5.44 -14.83 -10.89
N ALA A 266 6.75 -15.04 -11.07
CA ALA A 266 7.49 -16.07 -10.33
C ALA A 266 7.51 -15.80 -8.82
N LEU A 267 7.72 -14.56 -8.38
CA LEU A 267 7.68 -14.18 -6.97
C LEU A 267 6.27 -14.32 -6.39
N SER A 268 5.23 -13.92 -7.12
CA SER A 268 3.84 -14.08 -6.69
C SER A 268 3.47 -15.55 -6.52
N GLN A 269 3.80 -16.40 -7.50
CA GLN A 269 3.61 -17.85 -7.41
C GLN A 269 4.39 -18.48 -6.25
N GLY A 270 5.58 -17.95 -5.95
CA GLY A 270 6.39 -18.39 -4.81
C GLY A 270 5.69 -18.11 -3.48
N ILE A 271 5.08 -16.94 -3.33
CA ILE A 271 4.30 -16.58 -2.13
C ILE A 271 3.04 -17.45 -2.02
N ASP A 272 2.32 -17.68 -3.12
CA ASP A 272 1.12 -18.53 -3.13
C ASP A 272 1.47 -19.96 -2.66
N LYS A 273 2.57 -20.53 -3.17
CA LYS A 273 3.07 -21.83 -2.71
C LYS A 273 3.48 -21.83 -1.23
N LEU A 274 4.12 -20.75 -0.77
CA LEU A 274 4.46 -20.64 0.64
C LEU A 274 3.20 -20.63 1.52
N GLN A 275 2.15 -19.94 1.09
CA GLN A 275 0.86 -19.94 1.79
C GLN A 275 0.25 -21.34 1.84
N GLU A 276 0.26 -22.11 0.74
CA GLU A 276 -0.19 -23.51 0.72
C GLU A 276 0.58 -24.35 1.73
N ILE A 277 1.90 -24.27 1.71
CA ILE A 277 2.75 -25.04 2.65
C ILE A 277 2.46 -24.68 4.10
N VAL A 278 2.27 -23.41 4.40
CA VAL A 278 1.94 -22.93 5.75
C VAL A 278 0.58 -23.49 6.19
N VAL A 279 -0.44 -23.44 5.32
CA VAL A 279 -1.77 -23.99 5.60
C VAL A 279 -1.69 -25.50 5.84
N ASP A 280 -1.03 -26.26 4.96
CA ASP A 280 -0.87 -27.70 5.09
C ASP A 280 -0.16 -28.08 6.39
N THR A 281 0.88 -27.33 6.77
CA THR A 281 1.62 -27.56 8.03
C THR A 281 0.73 -27.33 9.24
N LEU A 282 -0.12 -26.28 9.21
CA LEU A 282 -1.03 -25.96 10.32
C LEU A 282 -2.18 -26.98 10.42
N VAL A 283 -2.70 -27.46 9.29
CA VAL A 283 -3.78 -28.47 9.27
C VAL A 283 -3.29 -29.82 9.71
N ALA A 284 -2.11 -30.26 9.25
CA ALA A 284 -1.51 -31.55 9.65
C ALA A 284 -1.28 -31.66 11.16
N GLY A 285 -1.08 -30.55 11.86
CA GLY A 285 -0.86 -30.50 13.31
C GLY A 285 -2.11 -30.73 14.17
N GLN A 286 -3.31 -30.73 13.59
CA GLN A 286 -4.56 -30.88 14.36
C GLN A 286 -4.89 -32.34 14.74
N MET A 287 -4.17 -33.33 14.18
CA MET A 287 -4.47 -34.77 14.36
C MET A 287 -3.73 -35.40 15.54
N ASP A 288 -2.82 -34.71 16.23
CA ASP A 288 -2.02 -35.30 17.30
C ASP A 288 -2.08 -34.44 18.58
N GLU A 289 -2.78 -34.92 19.59
CA GLU A 289 -3.07 -34.19 20.87
C GLU A 289 -1.82 -33.86 21.73
N GLY A 290 -0.61 -34.17 21.27
CA GLY A 290 0.60 -34.06 22.11
C GLY A 290 1.71 -33.12 21.67
N SER A 291 1.72 -32.60 20.43
CA SER A 291 2.90 -31.93 19.88
C SER A 291 2.61 -30.73 18.97
N CYS A 292 2.01 -29.68 19.50
CA CYS A 292 1.75 -28.43 18.76
C CYS A 292 3.02 -27.57 18.55
N VAL A 293 3.99 -27.65 19.47
CA VAL A 293 5.18 -26.77 19.50
C VAL A 293 6.14 -26.96 18.31
N PRO A 294 6.53 -28.19 17.90
CA PRO A 294 7.46 -28.38 16.78
C PRO A 294 6.90 -27.91 15.44
N GLN A 295 5.59 -28.03 15.24
CA GLN A 295 4.93 -27.61 14.00
C GLN A 295 4.82 -26.10 13.89
N ILE A 296 4.52 -25.40 15.00
CA ILE A 296 4.52 -23.94 15.04
C ILE A 296 5.92 -23.41 14.73
N THR A 297 6.97 -24.03 15.28
CA THR A 297 8.37 -23.63 14.99
C THR A 297 8.70 -23.84 13.52
N ALA A 298 8.35 -24.99 12.94
CA ALA A 298 8.55 -25.26 11.51
C ALA A 298 7.78 -24.29 10.62
N THR A 299 6.57 -23.89 11.04
CA THR A 299 5.77 -22.86 10.34
C THR A 299 6.42 -21.48 10.43
N MET A 300 6.97 -21.11 11.58
CA MET A 300 7.70 -19.85 11.77
C MET A 300 8.95 -19.78 10.88
N ASP A 301 9.69 -20.88 10.75
CA ASP A 301 10.85 -20.94 9.84
C ASP A 301 10.42 -20.71 8.38
N LYS A 302 9.29 -21.29 7.96
CA LYS A 302 8.71 -21.04 6.64
C LYS A 302 8.24 -19.61 6.44
N LEU A 303 7.65 -19.00 7.44
CA LEU A 303 7.27 -17.57 7.40
C LEU A 303 8.51 -16.66 7.30
N GLY A 304 9.67 -17.08 7.76
CA GLY A 304 10.95 -16.41 7.54
C GLY A 304 11.29 -16.23 6.05
N ASP A 305 10.82 -17.14 5.18
CA ASP A 305 11.00 -17.04 3.74
C ASP A 305 10.32 -15.79 3.15
N LEU A 306 9.27 -15.23 3.78
CA LEU A 306 8.64 -13.96 3.37
C LEU A 306 9.63 -12.80 3.34
N VAL A 307 10.59 -12.75 4.27
CA VAL A 307 11.65 -11.73 4.28
C VAL A 307 12.48 -11.82 3.01
N SER A 308 12.78 -13.05 2.56
CA SER A 308 13.49 -13.29 1.30
C SER A 308 12.70 -12.80 0.09
N PHE A 309 11.37 -13.01 0.04
CA PHE A 309 10.51 -12.50 -1.04
C PHE A 309 10.51 -10.97 -1.10
N VAL A 310 10.45 -10.29 0.04
CA VAL A 310 10.56 -8.82 0.11
C VAL A 310 11.91 -8.34 -0.43
N HIS A 311 13.01 -8.99 -0.03
CA HIS A 311 14.36 -8.65 -0.52
C HIS A 311 14.48 -8.86 -2.03
N GLN A 312 13.96 -9.95 -2.57
CA GLN A 312 13.97 -10.24 -4.00
C GLN A 312 13.13 -9.24 -4.79
N ALA A 313 11.97 -8.85 -4.27
CA ALA A 313 11.14 -7.83 -4.88
C ALA A 313 11.82 -6.46 -4.88
N ASP A 314 12.53 -6.09 -3.81
CA ASP A 314 13.29 -4.83 -3.75
C ASP A 314 14.54 -4.87 -4.62
N HIS A 315 15.19 -6.02 -4.76
CA HIS A 315 16.26 -6.20 -5.72
C HIS A 315 15.76 -6.03 -7.17
N LEU A 316 14.60 -6.60 -7.52
CA LEU A 316 13.98 -6.41 -8.83
C LEU A 316 13.67 -4.92 -9.09
N ARG A 317 13.16 -4.18 -8.08
CA ARG A 317 12.93 -2.72 -8.18
C ARG A 317 14.22 -1.95 -8.42
N ARG A 318 15.26 -2.26 -7.65
CA ARG A 318 16.59 -1.65 -7.78
C ARG A 318 17.16 -1.88 -9.18
N GLU A 319 17.11 -3.12 -9.64
CA GLU A 319 17.62 -3.49 -10.96
C GLU A 319 16.82 -2.83 -12.08
N THR A 320 15.50 -2.75 -11.96
CA THR A 320 14.65 -2.04 -12.94
C THR A 320 15.05 -0.57 -13.04
N LEU A 321 15.27 0.12 -11.93
CA LEU A 321 15.72 1.52 -11.94
C LEU A 321 17.11 1.66 -12.55
N ASN A 322 18.04 0.75 -12.25
CA ASN A 322 19.37 0.72 -12.85
C ASN A 322 19.30 0.54 -14.38
N GLN A 323 18.55 -0.46 -14.85
CA GLN A 323 18.40 -0.74 -16.27
C GLN A 323 17.75 0.43 -17.00
N MET A 324 16.74 1.08 -16.42
CA MET A 324 16.16 2.29 -16.97
C MET A 324 17.21 3.39 -17.14
N SER A 325 18.10 3.60 -16.16
CA SER A 325 19.15 4.62 -16.24
C SER A 325 20.24 4.31 -17.29
N LEU A 326 20.41 3.03 -17.67
CA LEU A 326 21.32 2.61 -18.73
C LEU A 326 20.71 2.75 -20.14
N ILE A 327 19.41 2.53 -20.27
CA ILE A 327 18.67 2.66 -21.54
C ILE A 327 18.44 4.13 -21.91
N LEU A 328 18.18 4.96 -20.92
CA LEU A 328 17.77 6.35 -21.08
C LEU A 328 18.96 7.31 -21.05
N THR A 329 18.80 8.46 -21.70
CA THR A 329 19.71 9.61 -21.52
C THR A 329 19.55 10.19 -20.10
N THR A 330 20.52 10.96 -19.62
CA THR A 330 20.45 11.66 -18.34
C THR A 330 19.16 12.47 -18.20
N HIS A 331 18.80 13.22 -19.25
CA HIS A 331 17.59 14.04 -19.27
C HIS A 331 16.31 13.20 -19.20
N GLN A 332 16.23 12.10 -19.94
CA GLN A 332 15.10 11.17 -19.88
C GLN A 332 15.02 10.48 -18.52
N THR A 333 16.15 10.07 -17.94
CA THR A 333 16.19 9.48 -16.59
C THR A 333 15.69 10.47 -15.54
N ALA A 334 16.11 11.74 -15.60
CA ALA A 334 15.62 12.80 -14.71
C ALA A 334 14.10 12.98 -14.84
N ARG A 335 13.55 12.99 -16.06
CA ARG A 335 12.09 13.03 -16.30
C ARG A 335 11.37 11.80 -15.74
N GLY A 336 11.95 10.61 -15.89
CA GLY A 336 11.41 9.38 -15.33
C GLY A 336 11.33 9.41 -13.79
N LEU A 337 12.41 9.85 -13.13
CA LEU A 337 12.42 9.99 -11.67
C LEU A 337 11.45 11.07 -11.17
N LEU A 338 11.34 12.19 -11.89
CA LEU A 338 10.33 13.20 -11.63
C LEU A 338 8.92 12.64 -11.76
N ALA A 339 8.61 11.91 -12.83
CA ALA A 339 7.32 11.29 -13.06
C ALA A 339 6.98 10.24 -11.99
N LEU A 340 7.97 9.48 -11.51
CA LEU A 340 7.80 8.54 -10.39
C LEU A 340 7.43 9.28 -9.11
N GLY A 341 8.14 10.35 -8.78
CA GLY A 341 7.86 11.19 -7.61
C GLY A 341 6.45 11.79 -7.67
N ASP A 342 6.08 12.38 -8.81
CA ASP A 342 4.75 12.95 -9.05
C ASP A 342 3.64 11.91 -8.97
N TYR A 343 3.87 10.69 -9.45
CA TYR A 343 2.91 9.60 -9.33
C TYR A 343 2.65 9.22 -7.86
N LEU A 344 3.70 9.07 -7.06
CA LEU A 344 3.56 8.77 -5.63
C LEU A 344 2.86 9.92 -4.88
N GLU A 345 3.14 11.16 -5.21
CA GLU A 345 2.48 12.32 -4.62
C GLU A 345 1.00 12.37 -4.96
N ARG A 346 0.62 12.08 -6.21
CA ARG A 346 -0.79 11.97 -6.65
C ARG A 346 -1.54 10.87 -5.91
N LEU A 347 -0.92 9.71 -5.63
CA LEU A 347 -1.54 8.65 -4.84
C LEU A 347 -1.80 9.11 -3.40
N ARG A 348 -0.87 9.85 -2.79
CA ARG A 348 -1.05 10.43 -1.45
C ARG A 348 -2.15 11.48 -1.43
N ALA A 349 -2.19 12.36 -2.43
CA ALA A 349 -3.24 13.35 -2.58
C ALA A 349 -4.62 12.68 -2.76
N LEU A 350 -4.69 11.63 -3.59
CA LEU A 350 -5.92 10.83 -3.79
C LEU A 350 -6.39 10.21 -2.47
N SER A 351 -5.49 9.71 -1.66
CA SER A 351 -5.82 9.15 -0.34
C SER A 351 -6.45 10.20 0.58
N SER A 352 -5.90 11.42 0.58
CA SER A 352 -6.42 12.54 1.38
C SER A 352 -7.80 12.97 0.90
N LEU A 353 -8.01 13.10 -0.41
CA LEU A 353 -9.30 13.43 -1.01
C LEU A 353 -10.35 12.35 -0.73
N TRP A 354 -9.95 11.09 -0.81
CA TRP A 354 -10.85 9.96 -0.51
C TRP A 354 -11.28 9.94 0.96
N ALA A 355 -10.39 10.30 1.87
CA ALA A 355 -10.70 10.38 3.30
C ALA A 355 -11.69 11.50 3.64
N THR A 356 -11.64 12.62 2.90
CA THR A 356 -12.48 13.80 3.13
C THR A 356 -13.76 13.83 2.30
N ARG A 357 -14.02 12.80 1.44
CA ARG A 357 -15.23 12.75 0.63
C ARG A 357 -16.50 12.78 1.48
N PRO A 358 -17.59 13.45 1.01
CA PRO A 358 -18.89 13.36 1.66
C PRO A 358 -19.32 11.90 1.73
N ARG A 359 -19.63 11.41 2.92
CA ARG A 359 -20.27 10.09 3.10
C ARG A 359 -21.76 10.34 3.02
N GLU A 360 -22.43 9.78 2.02
CA GLU A 360 -23.88 9.67 2.04
C GLU A 360 -24.26 8.94 3.33
N ALA A 361 -25.17 9.54 4.09
CA ALA A 361 -25.68 8.91 5.31
C ALA A 361 -26.40 7.62 4.90
N ALA A 362 -25.86 6.46 5.32
CA ALA A 362 -26.47 5.16 5.13
C ALA A 362 -27.74 5.03 5.97
#